data_e947bfb4b18adab8248cd01cdacf4260
#
_entry.id   e947bfb4b18adab8248cd01cdacf4260
#
_cell.length_a   1.000
_cell.length_b   1.000
_cell.length_c   1.000
_cell.angle_alpha   90.00
_cell.angle_beta   90.00
_cell.angle_gamma   90.00
#
_symmetry.space_group_name_H-M   'P 1'
#
loop_
_entity.id
_entity.type
_entity.pdbx_description
1 polymer ?
#
loop_
_entity_poly.entity_id
_entity_poly.type
_entity_poly.pdbx_seq_one_letter_code
_entity_poly.pdbx_strand_id
1 'polypeptide(L)'
;SKFATYRKDDPTSFRLSPEFTLYPQFMFHLRRSKFLQTLNSSPDEQLYYRHVMNREQVSNTLIMIQPSLMSYSLQPGPPTPVLLDANSVRVDTILLLDAFFHVIVFHGETIAAWKQAGYQNQDEHINFRNLLEAPQNDAQTIMEHRFPVPRFISSDQFKSEARFLLSLLNPSITHHNG
;
A
#
# COMPACT_ATOMS: atom_id res chain seq x y z
N SER A 1 25.28 14.53 16.25
CA SER A 1 24.47 14.66 15.04
C SER A 1 23.18 15.41 15.35
N LYS A 2 22.77 16.35 14.51
CA LYS A 2 21.49 17.07 14.67
C LYS A 2 20.26 16.18 14.42
N PHE A 3 20.45 14.99 13.85
CA PHE A 3 19.38 14.14 13.35
C PHE A 3 19.12 12.91 14.20
N ALA A 4 20.08 12.54 15.07
CA ALA A 4 19.93 11.37 15.92
C ALA A 4 20.73 11.55 17.21
N THR A 5 20.25 10.93 18.28
CA THR A 5 20.98 10.76 19.54
C THR A 5 21.47 9.33 19.65
N TYR A 6 22.71 9.15 20.07
CA TYR A 6 23.33 7.85 20.26
C TYR A 6 24.37 7.91 21.39
N ARG A 7 24.37 6.93 22.27
CA ARG A 7 25.39 6.71 23.30
C ARG A 7 26.19 5.47 22.94
N LYS A 8 27.52 5.57 22.97
CA LYS A 8 28.43 4.48 22.59
C LYS A 8 28.31 3.26 23.52
N ASP A 9 27.96 3.50 24.76
CA ASP A 9 27.84 2.54 25.85
C ASP A 9 26.45 1.86 25.89
N ASP A 10 25.49 2.36 25.13
CA ASP A 10 24.12 1.82 25.06
C ASP A 10 23.63 1.72 23.63
N PRO A 11 23.70 0.52 23.02
CA PRO A 11 23.22 0.30 21.65
C PRO A 11 21.73 0.59 21.46
N THR A 12 20.93 0.56 22.55
CA THR A 12 19.48 0.82 22.49
C THR A 12 19.16 2.31 22.56
N SER A 13 20.16 3.18 22.79
CA SER A 13 19.99 4.64 22.91
C SER A 13 19.77 5.35 21.60
N PHE A 14 19.88 4.65 20.45
CA PHE A 14 19.68 5.27 19.15
C PHE A 14 18.24 5.73 18.97
N ARG A 15 18.06 7.05 18.82
CA ARG A 15 16.76 7.67 18.55
C ARG A 15 16.91 8.71 17.45
N LEU A 16 16.03 8.64 16.46
CA LEU A 16 15.91 9.67 15.43
C LEU A 16 15.12 10.86 15.98
N SER A 17 15.41 12.04 15.47
CA SER A 17 14.54 13.20 15.71
C SER A 17 13.16 12.97 15.07
N PRO A 18 12.10 13.63 15.57
CA PRO A 18 10.74 13.43 15.08
C PRO A 18 10.60 13.56 13.55
N GLU A 19 11.34 14.50 12.95
CA GLU A 19 11.32 14.76 11.50
C GLU A 19 11.89 13.59 10.69
N PHE A 20 12.74 12.75 11.30
CA PHE A 20 13.38 11.61 10.66
C PHE A 20 12.81 10.25 11.05
N THR A 21 11.72 10.24 11.81
CA THR A 21 11.11 8.98 12.30
C THR A 21 10.70 8.06 11.15
N LEU A 22 10.17 8.62 10.06
CA LEU A 22 9.74 7.85 8.87
C LEU A 22 10.88 7.55 7.89
N TYR A 23 12.06 8.16 8.08
CA TYR A 23 13.17 8.02 7.14
C TYR A 23 13.64 6.56 6.93
N PRO A 24 13.80 5.72 7.96
CA PRO A 24 14.20 4.33 7.77
C PRO A 24 13.21 3.53 6.92
N GLN A 25 11.91 3.73 7.14
CA GLN A 25 10.86 3.08 6.37
C GLN A 25 10.89 3.54 4.91
N PHE A 26 11.01 4.84 4.68
CA PHE A 26 11.13 5.39 3.33
C PHE A 26 12.36 4.84 2.60
N MET A 27 13.52 4.78 3.25
CA MET A 27 14.76 4.22 2.69
C MET A 27 14.64 2.72 2.41
N PHE A 28 13.91 1.99 3.23
CA PHE A 28 13.62 0.58 2.98
C PHE A 28 12.82 0.41 1.68
N HIS A 29 11.76 1.19 1.48
CA HIS A 29 10.97 1.16 0.25
C HIS A 29 11.77 1.65 -0.96
N LEU A 30 12.56 2.73 -0.80
CA LEU A 30 13.42 3.23 -1.88
C LEU A 30 14.40 2.15 -2.36
N ARG A 31 15.04 1.42 -1.45
CA ARG A 31 15.96 0.32 -1.82
C ARG A 31 15.25 -0.81 -2.58
N ARG A 32 13.98 -1.05 -2.31
CA ARG A 32 13.16 -2.07 -2.99
C ARG A 32 12.44 -1.54 -4.22
N SER A 33 12.52 -0.24 -4.47
CA SER A 33 11.84 0.38 -5.62
C SER A 33 12.51 -0.03 -6.94
N LYS A 34 11.73 -0.02 -8.01
CA LYS A 34 12.19 -0.29 -9.36
C LYS A 34 13.26 0.70 -9.86
N PHE A 35 13.44 1.81 -9.17
CA PHE A 35 14.47 2.81 -9.52
C PHE A 35 15.87 2.42 -9.11
N LEU A 36 16.02 1.61 -8.06
CA LEU A 36 17.32 1.16 -7.53
C LEU A 36 17.56 -0.34 -7.74
N GLN A 37 16.51 -1.15 -7.85
CA GLN A 37 16.66 -2.57 -8.17
C GLN A 37 16.89 -2.76 -9.67
N THR A 38 18.10 -3.16 -10.02
CA THR A 38 18.49 -3.45 -11.41
C THR A 38 18.32 -4.93 -11.78
N LEU A 39 18.08 -5.79 -10.79
CA LEU A 39 17.85 -7.21 -10.99
C LEU A 39 16.43 -7.45 -11.51
N ASN A 40 16.31 -8.29 -12.54
CA ASN A 40 15.05 -8.67 -13.17
C ASN A 40 14.28 -7.56 -13.92
N SER A 41 14.96 -6.49 -14.32
CA SER A 41 14.39 -5.50 -15.23
C SER A 41 15.37 -5.20 -16.38
N SER A 42 14.83 -4.95 -17.57
CA SER A 42 15.65 -4.52 -18.72
C SER A 42 16.14 -3.08 -18.53
N PRO A 43 17.25 -2.69 -19.19
CA PRO A 43 17.70 -1.30 -19.18
C PRO A 43 16.63 -0.31 -19.67
N ASP A 44 15.83 -0.69 -20.66
CA ASP A 44 14.76 0.14 -21.22
C ASP A 44 13.62 0.33 -20.19
N GLU A 45 13.26 -0.72 -19.46
CA GLU A 45 12.28 -0.65 -18.40
C GLU A 45 12.74 0.28 -17.27
N GLN A 46 14.01 0.19 -16.86
CA GLN A 46 14.56 1.09 -15.85
C GLN A 46 14.59 2.55 -16.33
N LEU A 47 14.96 2.78 -17.59
CA LEU A 47 14.95 4.11 -18.19
C LEU A 47 13.53 4.68 -18.21
N TYR A 48 12.53 3.87 -18.56
CA TYR A 48 11.13 4.25 -18.54
C TYR A 48 10.67 4.71 -17.14
N TYR A 49 10.90 3.91 -16.09
CA TYR A 49 10.53 4.28 -14.73
C TYR A 49 11.19 5.58 -14.27
N ARG A 50 12.50 5.74 -14.53
CA ARG A 50 13.24 6.96 -14.19
C ARG A 50 12.73 8.17 -14.95
N HIS A 51 12.39 7.99 -16.23
CA HIS A 51 11.85 9.06 -17.04
C HIS A 51 10.49 9.53 -16.51
N VAL A 52 9.59 8.62 -16.20
CA VAL A 52 8.29 8.95 -15.61
C VAL A 52 8.48 9.66 -14.27
N MET A 53 9.33 9.13 -13.39
CA MET A 53 9.63 9.73 -12.08
C MET A 53 10.14 11.17 -12.19
N ASN A 54 11.02 11.45 -13.14
CA ASN A 54 11.61 12.79 -13.31
C ASN A 54 10.62 13.84 -13.85
N ARG A 55 9.49 13.40 -14.41
CA ARG A 55 8.47 14.29 -14.95
C ARG A 55 7.30 14.52 -14.00
N GLU A 56 7.20 13.71 -12.96
CA GLU A 56 6.09 13.74 -12.02
C GLU A 56 6.27 14.76 -10.91
N GLN A 57 5.14 15.13 -10.31
CA GLN A 57 5.11 15.94 -9.11
C GLN A 57 5.67 15.18 -7.92
N VAL A 58 6.19 15.89 -6.93
CA VAL A 58 6.81 15.29 -5.72
C VAL A 58 5.88 14.30 -5.02
N SER A 59 4.59 14.60 -4.91
CA SER A 59 3.60 13.71 -4.30
C SER A 59 3.51 12.35 -5.02
N ASN A 60 3.44 12.36 -6.35
CA ASN A 60 3.41 11.15 -7.16
C ASN A 60 4.74 10.39 -7.11
N THR A 61 5.87 11.11 -7.10
CA THR A 61 7.20 10.53 -6.93
C THR A 61 7.33 9.80 -5.59
N LEU A 62 6.79 10.36 -4.51
CA LEU A 62 6.77 9.71 -3.21
C LEU A 62 5.93 8.42 -3.22
N ILE A 63 4.77 8.43 -3.89
CA ILE A 63 3.91 7.23 -4.07
C ILE A 63 4.64 6.14 -4.89
N MET A 64 5.42 6.52 -5.89
CA MET A 64 6.24 5.57 -6.67
C MET A 64 7.27 4.85 -5.81
N ILE A 65 7.80 5.50 -4.78
CA ILE A 65 8.80 4.95 -3.87
C ILE A 65 8.14 4.19 -2.72
N GLN A 66 7.22 4.84 -2.03
CA GLN A 66 6.46 4.29 -0.91
C GLN A 66 4.96 4.39 -1.22
N PRO A 67 4.35 3.31 -1.69
CA PRO A 67 2.92 3.27 -1.98
C PRO A 67 2.07 3.71 -0.80
N SER A 68 0.92 4.28 -1.08
CA SER A 68 -0.10 4.58 -0.06
C SER A 68 -1.09 3.43 0.08
N LEU A 69 -1.52 3.17 1.31
CA LEU A 69 -2.46 2.12 1.65
C LEU A 69 -3.60 2.69 2.48
N MET A 70 -4.83 2.54 1.97
CA MET A 70 -6.05 2.96 2.64
C MET A 70 -6.88 1.75 3.03
N SER A 71 -7.49 1.79 4.21
CA SER A 71 -8.36 0.73 4.74
C SER A 71 -9.80 1.21 4.82
N TYR A 72 -10.72 0.40 4.30
CA TYR A 72 -12.16 0.60 4.31
C TYR A 72 -12.80 -0.48 5.17
N SER A 73 -13.74 -0.10 6.03
CA SER A 73 -14.45 -1.01 6.93
C SER A 73 -15.94 -0.68 6.98
N LEU A 74 -16.74 -1.61 7.54
CA LEU A 74 -18.19 -1.37 7.76
C LEU A 74 -18.45 -0.31 8.84
N GLN A 75 -17.44 0.07 9.61
CA GLN A 75 -17.60 1.14 10.59
C GLN A 75 -17.83 2.46 9.86
N PRO A 76 -18.78 3.28 10.35
CA PRO A 76 -19.05 4.57 9.72
C PRO A 76 -17.83 5.50 9.84
N GLY A 77 -17.43 6.09 8.71
CA GLY A 77 -16.30 7.01 8.64
C GLY A 77 -15.61 6.98 7.30
N PRO A 78 -14.70 7.94 7.06
CA PRO A 78 -13.87 7.95 5.86
C PRO A 78 -12.83 6.79 5.91
N PRO A 79 -12.29 6.39 4.76
CA PRO A 79 -11.19 5.43 4.73
C PRO A 79 -10.00 5.94 5.52
N THR A 80 -9.31 5.04 6.21
CA THR A 80 -8.19 5.38 7.09
C THR A 80 -6.86 4.97 6.47
N PRO A 81 -5.83 5.85 6.50
CA PRO A 81 -4.50 5.46 6.07
C PRO A 81 -3.93 4.42 7.04
N VAL A 82 -3.34 3.37 6.49
CA VAL A 82 -2.68 2.31 7.26
C VAL A 82 -1.26 2.10 6.78
N LEU A 83 -0.44 1.48 7.61
CA LEU A 83 0.95 1.20 7.26
C LEU A 83 1.03 0.12 6.16
N LEU A 84 2.08 0.20 5.33
CA LEU A 84 2.44 -0.85 4.38
C LEU A 84 3.05 -2.05 5.12
N ASP A 85 2.25 -2.70 5.94
CA ASP A 85 2.65 -3.80 6.81
C ASP A 85 1.66 -4.97 6.70
N ALA A 86 2.15 -6.18 6.87
CA ALA A 86 1.32 -7.38 6.82
C ALA A 86 0.20 -7.38 7.89
N ASN A 87 0.40 -6.68 9.03
CA ASN A 87 -0.64 -6.52 10.06
C ASN A 87 -1.82 -5.65 9.61
N SER A 88 -1.67 -4.86 8.54
CA SER A 88 -2.76 -4.08 7.96
C SER A 88 -3.74 -4.94 7.16
N VAL A 89 -3.35 -6.19 6.82
CA VAL A 89 -4.22 -7.13 6.12
C VAL A 89 -5.17 -7.79 7.11
N ARG A 90 -6.40 -7.29 7.15
CA ARG A 90 -7.46 -7.81 8.02
C ARG A 90 -8.51 -8.52 7.19
N VAL A 91 -9.14 -9.54 7.78
CA VAL A 91 -10.17 -10.34 7.11
C VAL A 91 -11.46 -9.57 6.85
N ASP A 92 -11.74 -8.55 7.65
CA ASP A 92 -12.98 -7.77 7.70
C ASP A 92 -12.87 -6.39 7.01
N THR A 93 -11.80 -6.13 6.26
CA THR A 93 -11.56 -4.85 5.60
C THR A 93 -11.27 -4.99 4.11
N ILE A 94 -11.44 -3.87 3.38
CA ILE A 94 -10.96 -3.73 2.02
C ILE A 94 -9.77 -2.78 2.05
N LEU A 95 -8.70 -3.11 1.33
CA LEU A 95 -7.53 -2.26 1.18
C LEU A 95 -7.47 -1.70 -0.23
N LEU A 96 -7.20 -0.40 -0.35
CA LEU A 96 -6.85 0.26 -1.60
C LEU A 96 -5.38 0.65 -1.54
N LEU A 97 -4.57 0.02 -2.39
CA LEU A 97 -3.16 0.35 -2.56
C LEU A 97 -2.98 1.19 -3.82
N ASP A 98 -2.37 2.35 -3.66
CA ASP A 98 -1.85 3.15 -4.76
C ASP A 98 -0.34 3.04 -4.82
N ALA A 99 0.18 2.35 -5.82
CA ALA A 99 1.62 2.18 -6.10
C ALA A 99 2.04 2.91 -7.38
N PHE A 100 1.35 3.96 -7.76
CA PHE A 100 1.48 4.77 -8.96
C PHE A 100 1.21 4.02 -10.27
N PHE A 101 1.98 2.99 -10.61
CA PHE A 101 1.80 2.16 -11.81
C PHE A 101 0.74 1.06 -11.64
N HIS A 102 0.34 0.79 -10.40
CA HIS A 102 -0.69 -0.18 -10.04
C HIS A 102 -1.61 0.42 -9.00
N VAL A 103 -2.90 0.23 -9.20
CA VAL A 103 -3.95 0.52 -8.21
C VAL A 103 -4.62 -0.81 -7.88
N ILE A 104 -4.60 -1.20 -6.61
CA ILE A 104 -5.03 -2.53 -6.19
C ILE A 104 -6.13 -2.39 -5.14
N VAL A 105 -7.29 -2.97 -5.42
CA VAL A 105 -8.37 -3.19 -4.44
C VAL A 105 -8.28 -4.63 -3.96
N PHE A 106 -8.08 -4.80 -2.67
CA PHE A 106 -7.91 -6.10 -2.04
C PHE A 106 -9.00 -6.32 -0.99
N HIS A 107 -9.73 -7.42 -1.12
CA HIS A 107 -10.78 -7.79 -0.17
C HIS A 107 -10.24 -8.82 0.82
N GLY A 108 -10.41 -8.54 2.12
CA GLY A 108 -10.16 -9.52 3.17
C GLY A 108 -11.09 -10.73 3.06
N GLU A 109 -10.73 -11.82 3.70
CA GLU A 109 -11.41 -13.13 3.58
C GLU A 109 -12.91 -13.04 3.85
N THR A 110 -13.31 -12.41 4.93
CA THR A 110 -14.73 -12.26 5.31
C THR A 110 -15.49 -11.44 4.27
N ILE A 111 -14.90 -10.33 3.80
CA ILE A 111 -15.49 -9.50 2.74
C ILE A 111 -15.66 -10.30 1.45
N ALA A 112 -14.64 -11.07 1.07
CA ALA A 112 -14.69 -11.92 -0.13
C ALA A 112 -15.78 -13.00 -0.02
N ALA A 113 -15.93 -13.62 1.15
CA ALA A 113 -16.98 -14.61 1.41
C ALA A 113 -18.38 -14.00 1.30
N TRP A 114 -18.62 -12.83 1.89
CA TRP A 114 -19.92 -12.14 1.80
C TRP A 114 -20.25 -11.70 0.38
N LYS A 115 -19.24 -11.24 -0.37
CA LYS A 115 -19.37 -10.90 -1.79
C LYS A 115 -19.78 -12.13 -2.62
N GLN A 116 -19.17 -13.29 -2.37
CA GLN A 116 -19.52 -14.55 -3.04
C GLN A 116 -20.92 -15.03 -2.66
N ALA A 117 -21.34 -14.82 -1.42
CA ALA A 117 -22.69 -15.11 -0.95
C ALA A 117 -23.77 -14.16 -1.52
N GLY A 118 -23.36 -13.09 -2.20
CA GLY A 118 -24.27 -12.16 -2.86
C GLY A 118 -24.95 -11.16 -1.93
N TYR A 119 -24.41 -10.90 -0.74
CA TYR A 119 -25.00 -9.96 0.24
C TYR A 119 -25.15 -8.55 -0.31
N GLN A 120 -24.27 -8.11 -1.22
CA GLN A 120 -24.38 -6.82 -1.88
C GLN A 120 -25.66 -6.64 -2.71
N ASN A 121 -26.36 -7.73 -3.06
CA ASN A 121 -27.58 -7.71 -3.86
C ASN A 121 -28.87 -7.63 -2.98
N GLN A 122 -28.71 -7.70 -1.67
CA GLN A 122 -29.81 -7.65 -0.72
C GLN A 122 -29.98 -6.21 -0.18
N ASP A 123 -31.21 -5.72 -0.15
CA ASP A 123 -31.49 -4.33 0.27
C ASP A 123 -31.15 -4.09 1.74
N GLU A 124 -31.21 -5.13 2.57
CA GLU A 124 -30.83 -5.07 3.99
C GLU A 124 -29.32 -4.80 4.18
N HIS A 125 -28.48 -5.09 3.18
CA HIS A 125 -27.03 -4.95 3.23
C HIS A 125 -26.51 -3.77 2.41
N ILE A 126 -27.24 -2.66 2.37
CA ILE A 126 -26.85 -1.45 1.63
C ILE A 126 -25.46 -0.93 2.07
N ASN A 127 -25.13 -1.03 3.35
CA ASN A 127 -23.82 -0.59 3.88
C ASN A 127 -22.67 -1.46 3.34
N PHE A 128 -22.91 -2.74 3.11
CA PHE A 128 -21.92 -3.64 2.50
C PHE A 128 -21.73 -3.33 1.02
N ARG A 129 -22.82 -3.02 0.29
CA ARG A 129 -22.74 -2.56 -1.10
C ARG A 129 -21.91 -1.28 -1.18
N ASN A 130 -22.20 -0.28 -0.37
CA ASN A 130 -21.45 0.97 -0.32
C ASN A 130 -19.97 0.74 0.03
N LEU A 131 -19.66 -0.20 0.94
CA LEU A 131 -18.30 -0.58 1.29
C LEU A 131 -17.55 -1.17 0.08
N LEU A 132 -18.19 -1.96 -0.77
CA LEU A 132 -17.57 -2.51 -1.97
C LEU A 132 -17.34 -1.45 -3.06
N GLU A 133 -18.26 -0.48 -3.17
CA GLU A 133 -18.22 0.57 -4.19
C GLU A 133 -17.20 1.67 -3.86
N ALA A 134 -17.06 2.04 -2.59
CA ALA A 134 -16.22 3.16 -2.18
C ALA A 134 -14.75 3.02 -2.67
N PRO A 135 -14.02 1.92 -2.44
CA PRO A 135 -12.65 1.79 -2.92
C PRO A 135 -12.55 1.69 -4.45
N GLN A 136 -13.62 1.26 -5.13
CA GLN A 136 -13.66 1.23 -6.60
C GLN A 136 -13.74 2.66 -7.16
N ASN A 137 -14.59 3.50 -6.57
CA ASN A 137 -14.76 4.90 -6.97
C ASN A 137 -13.46 5.69 -6.71
N ASP A 138 -12.83 5.47 -5.56
CA ASP A 138 -11.56 6.13 -5.24
C ASP A 138 -10.44 5.65 -6.18
N ALA A 139 -10.38 4.36 -6.50
CA ALA A 139 -9.44 3.81 -7.47
C ALA A 139 -9.65 4.43 -8.87
N GLN A 140 -10.89 4.56 -9.30
CA GLN A 140 -11.21 5.20 -10.58
C GLN A 140 -10.77 6.67 -10.60
N THR A 141 -11.03 7.41 -9.54
CA THR A 141 -10.58 8.79 -9.39
C THR A 141 -9.07 8.92 -9.50
N ILE A 142 -8.31 8.01 -8.86
CA ILE A 142 -6.85 7.97 -8.96
C ILE A 142 -6.43 7.74 -10.42
N MET A 143 -7.04 6.79 -11.11
CA MET A 143 -6.67 6.43 -12.49
C MET A 143 -6.98 7.55 -13.49
N GLU A 144 -8.10 8.25 -13.33
CA GLU A 144 -8.50 9.35 -14.23
C GLU A 144 -7.52 10.54 -14.21
N HIS A 145 -6.82 10.74 -13.09
CA HIS A 145 -5.89 11.86 -12.91
C HIS A 145 -4.41 11.46 -13.07
N ARG A 146 -4.14 10.27 -13.62
CA ARG A 146 -2.77 9.75 -13.68
C ARG A 146 -2.31 9.33 -15.08
N PHE A 147 -1.11 9.75 -15.44
CA PHE A 147 -0.43 9.30 -16.64
C PHE A 147 1.01 8.84 -16.29
N PRO A 148 1.45 7.65 -16.75
CA PRO A 148 0.67 6.65 -17.49
C PRO A 148 -0.48 6.10 -16.66
N VAL A 149 -1.54 5.63 -17.35
CA VAL A 149 -2.71 5.04 -16.66
C VAL A 149 -2.28 3.81 -15.88
N PRO A 150 -2.55 3.75 -14.58
CA PRO A 150 -2.17 2.61 -13.74
C PRO A 150 -2.88 1.33 -14.17
N ARG A 151 -2.22 0.20 -13.95
CA ARG A 151 -2.89 -1.10 -14.05
C ARG A 151 -3.81 -1.30 -12.83
N PHE A 152 -5.11 -1.44 -13.08
CA PHE A 152 -6.06 -1.78 -12.03
C PHE A 152 -6.09 -3.29 -11.77
N ILE A 153 -6.09 -3.66 -10.48
CA ILE A 153 -6.16 -5.05 -10.01
C ILE A 153 -7.19 -5.12 -8.88
N SER A 154 -8.17 -6.01 -9.01
CA SER A 154 -9.08 -6.36 -7.93
C SER A 154 -8.84 -7.80 -7.53
N SER A 155 -8.57 -8.05 -6.26
CA SER A 155 -8.25 -9.38 -5.75
C SER A 155 -8.91 -9.64 -4.41
N ASP A 156 -9.26 -10.90 -4.19
CA ASP A 156 -9.68 -11.38 -2.88
C ASP A 156 -8.48 -12.06 -2.19
N GLN A 157 -8.49 -12.10 -0.87
CA GLN A 157 -7.50 -12.83 -0.08
C GLN A 157 -7.41 -14.30 -0.54
N PHE A 158 -6.20 -14.85 -0.60
CA PHE A 158 -5.87 -16.19 -1.08
C PHE A 158 -5.99 -16.43 -2.60
N LYS A 159 -6.39 -15.43 -3.39
CA LYS A 159 -6.26 -15.54 -4.86
C LYS A 159 -4.84 -15.22 -5.32
N SER A 160 -4.50 -15.69 -6.52
CA SER A 160 -3.15 -15.50 -7.10
C SER A 160 -2.76 -14.03 -7.23
N GLU A 161 -3.72 -13.16 -7.51
CA GLU A 161 -3.54 -11.72 -7.68
C GLU A 161 -3.24 -11.00 -6.35
N ALA A 162 -3.57 -11.60 -5.20
CA ALA A 162 -3.24 -11.07 -3.88
C ALA A 162 -1.73 -10.80 -3.71
N ARG A 163 -0.89 -11.58 -4.40
CA ARG A 163 0.57 -11.42 -4.41
C ARG A 163 1.03 -10.01 -4.80
N PHE A 164 0.29 -9.31 -5.67
CA PHE A 164 0.66 -7.96 -6.10
C PHE A 164 0.62 -6.96 -4.95
N LEU A 165 -0.34 -7.08 -4.04
CA LEU A 165 -0.38 -6.29 -2.83
C LEU A 165 0.63 -6.81 -1.80
N LEU A 166 0.59 -8.11 -1.51
CA LEU A 166 1.39 -8.71 -0.43
C LEU A 166 2.89 -8.53 -0.65
N SER A 167 3.37 -8.54 -1.89
CA SER A 167 4.78 -8.32 -2.22
C SER A 167 5.30 -6.91 -1.90
N LEU A 168 4.40 -5.94 -1.78
CA LEU A 168 4.73 -4.55 -1.47
C LEU A 168 4.68 -4.24 0.03
N LEU A 169 4.05 -5.14 0.82
CA LEU A 169 3.97 -4.97 2.26
C LEU A 169 5.31 -5.32 2.94
N ASN A 170 5.57 -4.66 4.05
CA ASN A 170 6.63 -5.05 4.95
C ASN A 170 6.23 -6.32 5.71
N PRO A 171 7.12 -7.31 5.82
CA PRO A 171 6.88 -8.41 6.73
C PRO A 171 6.81 -7.85 8.17
N SER A 172 5.73 -8.11 8.88
CA SER A 172 5.68 -7.81 10.31
C SER A 172 6.70 -8.68 11.03
N ILE A 173 7.66 -8.03 11.67
CA ILE A 173 8.61 -8.72 12.54
C ILE A 173 7.91 -8.91 13.88
N THR A 174 7.09 -9.94 13.98
CA THR A 174 6.75 -10.51 15.28
C THR A 174 7.87 -11.47 15.68
N HIS A 175 9.01 -10.94 16.08
CA HIS A 175 9.94 -11.69 16.90
C HIS A 175 9.36 -11.78 18.32
N HIS A 176 8.47 -12.72 18.54
CA HIS A 176 8.34 -13.31 19.85
C HIS A 176 9.57 -14.22 20.03
N ASN A 177 10.63 -13.66 20.60
CA ASN A 177 11.60 -14.46 21.28
C ASN A 177 10.91 -14.97 22.55
N GLY A 178 10.44 -16.24 22.52
CA GLY A 178 10.20 -17.03 23.72
C GLY A 178 11.53 -17.39 24.38
#